data_0fb59e996e4d84860c4549c3b8cca9a0
#
_entry.id   0fb59e996e4d84860c4549c3b8cca9a0
#
_cell.length_a   1.000
_cell.length_b   1.000
_cell.length_c   1.000
_cell.angle_alpha   90.00
_cell.angle_beta   90.00
_cell.angle_gamma   90.00
#
_symmetry.space_group_name_H-M   'P 1'
#
loop_
_entity.id
_entity.type
_entity.pdbx_description
1 polymer ?
#
loop_
_entity_poly.entity_id
_entity_poly.type
_entity_poly.pdbx_seq_one_letter_code
_entity_poly.pdbx_strand_id
1 'polypeptide(L)'
;MKPTILLLLLLSCNCFAQSRLVMTGKVFDAKTKEPLSFATIGVKGKVAETISSSSGSFELLVPAKYIEDTLTVTYLGYTPFQKKISELQQVEDIYLEPSYTLLEEVVVVRAELSIRKVEKDLHSIRGNLYAMETELTNAQYNLFLASLEEQNQKDLRKKSEYDLSGYDQTAQAFFKKYVSQFRERGQPKDSIKGPHIGPHHWSDYPAVNVSHEGAKQYCNWLTEKYNTYTGKKKFKKVKFRLPTLPEWQIAALGNLKFQTWNLEDNMVDIIISDDSLSMLPKKGIRKSIPVGKDVLYPWYGSYYYRRNPRNHMGCFLGNFKVEFVEVPCPAKNPAYDGWIMMGQTASYFPNDFGLYDVVGNVAEMIDENGKACGGSWDDVPDKSTIHSVKKYSRPDATIGFRIFMEVLE
;
A
#
# COMPACT_ATOMS: atom_id res chain seq x y z
N MET A 1 2.59 -21.37 -73.44
CA MET A 1 1.90 -20.68 -72.29
C MET A 1 1.77 -21.70 -71.17
N LYS A 2 2.48 -21.58 -70.12
CA LYS A 2 2.42 -22.44 -68.90
C LYS A 2 1.56 -21.74 -67.86
N PRO A 3 0.59 -22.37 -67.21
CA PRO A 3 -0.17 -21.78 -66.13
C PRO A 3 0.62 -21.85 -64.83
N THR A 4 0.80 -20.70 -64.18
CA THR A 4 1.40 -20.59 -62.87
C THR A 4 0.29 -20.85 -61.84
N ILE A 5 0.45 -21.93 -61.08
CA ILE A 5 -0.44 -22.26 -59.96
C ILE A 5 -0.01 -21.42 -58.75
N LEU A 6 -0.88 -20.50 -58.34
CA LEU A 6 -0.74 -19.68 -57.13
C LEU A 6 -1.21 -20.47 -55.91
N LEU A 7 -0.28 -20.99 -55.11
CA LEU A 7 -0.57 -21.74 -53.89
C LEU A 7 -0.88 -20.73 -52.77
N LEU A 8 -2.15 -20.52 -52.43
CA LEU A 8 -2.59 -19.76 -51.29
C LEU A 8 -2.34 -20.58 -50.00
N LEU A 9 -1.29 -20.25 -49.26
CA LEU A 9 -1.08 -20.72 -47.91
C LEU A 9 -2.06 -19.99 -46.98
N LEU A 10 -3.16 -20.64 -46.61
CA LEU A 10 -4.01 -20.24 -45.49
C LEU A 10 -3.26 -20.52 -44.18
N LEU A 11 -2.61 -19.49 -43.63
CA LEU A 11 -2.16 -19.45 -42.24
C LEU A 11 -3.41 -19.42 -41.35
N SER A 12 -3.83 -20.58 -40.87
CA SER A 12 -4.80 -20.70 -39.80
C SER A 12 -4.15 -20.15 -38.54
N CYS A 13 -4.47 -18.92 -38.23
CA CYS A 13 -4.15 -18.30 -36.91
C CYS A 13 -4.99 -19.04 -35.86
N ASN A 14 -4.43 -20.09 -35.24
CA ASN A 14 -5.02 -20.68 -34.05
C ASN A 14 -4.96 -19.68 -32.92
N CYS A 15 -5.99 -18.86 -32.84
CA CYS A 15 -6.25 -18.05 -31.65
C CYS A 15 -6.64 -19.03 -30.54
N PHE A 16 -5.67 -19.47 -29.74
CA PHE A 16 -5.94 -20.19 -28.50
C PHE A 16 -6.63 -19.21 -27.55
N ALA A 17 -7.95 -19.13 -27.63
CA ALA A 17 -8.76 -18.59 -26.57
C ALA A 17 -8.48 -19.47 -25.34
N GLN A 18 -7.65 -18.99 -24.41
CA GLN A 18 -7.46 -19.68 -23.13
C GLN A 18 -8.81 -19.69 -22.42
N SER A 19 -9.44 -20.88 -22.39
CA SER A 19 -10.67 -21.07 -21.66
C SER A 19 -10.41 -20.80 -20.18
N ARG A 20 -11.24 -19.94 -19.57
CA ARG A 20 -11.20 -19.60 -18.14
C ARG A 20 -12.45 -20.11 -17.48
N LEU A 21 -12.30 -20.62 -16.27
CA LEU A 21 -13.41 -20.97 -15.41
C LEU A 21 -13.66 -19.79 -14.46
N VAL A 22 -14.88 -19.30 -14.42
CA VAL A 22 -15.32 -18.31 -13.42
C VAL A 22 -15.94 -19.09 -12.27
N MET A 23 -15.34 -18.99 -11.08
CA MET A 23 -15.88 -19.54 -9.85
C MET A 23 -16.46 -18.40 -9.02
N THR A 24 -17.71 -18.55 -8.58
CA THR A 24 -18.40 -17.59 -7.71
C THR A 24 -18.97 -18.28 -6.48
N GLY A 25 -19.24 -17.54 -5.43
CA GLY A 25 -19.85 -18.07 -4.22
C GLY A 25 -19.76 -17.10 -3.07
N LYS A 26 -20.00 -17.62 -1.88
CA LYS A 26 -19.82 -16.87 -0.64
C LYS A 26 -19.04 -17.68 0.37
N VAL A 27 -18.30 -16.97 1.24
CA VAL A 27 -17.59 -17.57 2.35
C VAL A 27 -18.35 -17.25 3.63
N PHE A 28 -18.60 -18.28 4.43
CA PHE A 28 -19.36 -18.21 5.69
C PHE A 28 -18.60 -18.83 6.85
N ASP A 29 -18.88 -18.34 8.05
CA ASP A 29 -18.58 -19.07 9.28
C ASP A 29 -19.47 -20.32 9.36
N ALA A 30 -18.86 -21.48 9.58
CA ALA A 30 -19.60 -22.76 9.63
C ALA A 30 -20.55 -22.86 10.81
N LYS A 31 -20.28 -22.14 11.92
CA LYS A 31 -21.10 -22.17 13.15
C LYS A 31 -22.19 -21.10 13.16
N THR A 32 -21.80 -19.84 12.92
CA THR A 32 -22.75 -18.70 12.99
C THR A 32 -23.54 -18.51 11.70
N LYS A 33 -23.06 -19.06 10.57
CA LYS A 33 -23.60 -18.85 9.23
C LYS A 33 -23.51 -17.38 8.75
N GLU A 34 -22.76 -16.56 9.46
CA GLU A 34 -22.49 -15.19 9.05
C GLU A 34 -21.48 -15.15 7.90
N PRO A 35 -21.60 -14.21 6.95
CA PRO A 35 -20.66 -14.07 5.87
C PRO A 35 -19.29 -13.58 6.38
N LEU A 36 -18.22 -14.22 5.90
CA LEU A 36 -16.85 -13.81 6.19
C LEU A 36 -16.34 -12.85 5.13
N SER A 37 -16.23 -11.57 5.50
CA SER A 37 -15.66 -10.53 4.65
C SER A 37 -14.14 -10.60 4.62
N PHE A 38 -13.56 -10.38 3.43
CA PHE A 38 -12.11 -10.36 3.19
C PHE A 38 -11.41 -11.73 3.44
N ALA A 39 -12.14 -12.83 3.33
CA ALA A 39 -11.50 -14.14 3.23
C ALA A 39 -10.72 -14.23 1.91
N THR A 40 -9.55 -14.83 1.93
CA THR A 40 -8.72 -15.03 0.74
C THR A 40 -9.10 -16.32 0.05
N ILE A 41 -9.39 -16.25 -1.25
CA ILE A 41 -9.73 -17.36 -2.11
C ILE A 41 -8.71 -17.44 -3.24
N GLY A 42 -7.98 -18.55 -3.38
CA GLY A 42 -6.96 -18.65 -4.41
C GLY A 42 -6.58 -20.07 -4.77
N VAL A 43 -5.88 -20.22 -5.89
CA VAL A 43 -5.33 -21.50 -6.34
C VAL A 43 -3.95 -21.69 -5.70
N LYS A 44 -3.81 -22.75 -4.91
CA LYS A 44 -2.60 -23.03 -4.11
C LYS A 44 -1.31 -22.93 -4.93
N GLY A 45 -0.45 -21.97 -4.58
CA GLY A 45 0.85 -21.77 -5.24
C GLY A 45 0.77 -21.17 -6.65
N LYS A 46 -0.37 -20.54 -7.00
CA LYS A 46 -0.58 -19.84 -8.29
C LYS A 46 -0.98 -18.39 -8.04
N VAL A 47 -0.96 -17.60 -9.10
CA VAL A 47 -1.30 -16.15 -9.05
C VAL A 47 -2.82 -15.91 -9.10
N ALA A 48 -3.65 -16.94 -9.28
CA ALA A 48 -5.10 -16.80 -9.34
C ALA A 48 -5.68 -16.71 -7.94
N GLU A 49 -5.95 -15.50 -7.46
CA GLU A 49 -6.46 -15.18 -6.11
C GLU A 49 -7.49 -14.05 -6.16
N THR A 50 -8.39 -14.03 -5.19
CA THR A 50 -9.38 -12.98 -4.93
C THR A 50 -9.70 -12.93 -3.43
N ILE A 51 -10.48 -11.93 -3.01
CA ILE A 51 -11.01 -11.83 -1.64
C ILE A 51 -12.51 -11.76 -1.67
N SER A 52 -13.15 -12.22 -0.59
CA SER A 52 -14.58 -12.05 -0.42
C SER A 52 -14.93 -10.58 -0.08
N SER A 53 -16.05 -10.11 -0.62
CA SER A 53 -16.61 -8.77 -0.34
C SER A 53 -17.12 -8.67 1.11
N SER A 54 -17.61 -7.49 1.50
CA SER A 54 -18.27 -7.28 2.79
C SER A 54 -19.48 -8.19 3.03
N SER A 55 -20.11 -8.71 1.97
CA SER A 55 -21.20 -9.71 2.04
C SER A 55 -20.71 -11.15 1.95
N GLY A 56 -19.40 -11.39 2.04
CA GLY A 56 -18.79 -12.72 1.88
C GLY A 56 -18.69 -13.21 0.44
N SER A 57 -19.24 -12.48 -0.55
CA SER A 57 -19.26 -12.92 -1.94
C SER A 57 -17.90 -12.83 -2.60
N PHE A 58 -17.56 -13.79 -3.46
CA PHE A 58 -16.32 -13.78 -4.24
C PHE A 58 -16.56 -14.16 -5.68
N GLU A 59 -15.65 -13.72 -6.55
CA GLU A 59 -15.50 -14.16 -7.93
C GLU A 59 -14.02 -14.42 -8.16
N LEU A 60 -13.69 -15.64 -8.64
CA LEU A 60 -12.34 -16.07 -8.95
C LEU A 60 -12.25 -16.54 -10.40
N LEU A 61 -11.37 -15.91 -11.18
CA LEU A 61 -11.04 -16.33 -12.54
C LEU A 61 -9.91 -17.36 -12.51
N VAL A 62 -10.24 -18.60 -12.83
CA VAL A 62 -9.28 -19.72 -12.86
C VAL A 62 -8.91 -20.06 -14.30
N PRO A 63 -7.65 -19.93 -14.72
CA PRO A 63 -7.19 -20.47 -16.01
C PRO A 63 -7.44 -21.95 -16.09
N ALA A 64 -7.95 -22.45 -17.24
CA ALA A 64 -8.29 -23.85 -17.41
C ALA A 64 -7.15 -24.84 -17.12
N LYS A 65 -5.89 -24.40 -17.30
CA LYS A 65 -4.69 -25.19 -16.95
C LYS A 65 -4.56 -25.50 -15.45
N TYR A 66 -5.33 -24.83 -14.56
CA TYR A 66 -5.30 -25.01 -13.11
C TYR A 66 -6.50 -25.81 -12.57
N ILE A 67 -7.30 -26.41 -13.45
CA ILE A 67 -8.52 -27.15 -13.04
C ILE A 67 -8.23 -28.33 -12.10
N GLU A 68 -7.05 -28.93 -12.22
CA GLU A 68 -6.61 -30.02 -11.34
C GLU A 68 -5.83 -29.54 -10.11
N ASP A 69 -5.58 -28.24 -10.01
CA ASP A 69 -4.95 -27.65 -8.82
C ASP A 69 -5.95 -27.51 -7.67
N THR A 70 -5.45 -27.20 -6.48
CA THR A 70 -6.25 -27.07 -5.26
C THR A 70 -6.69 -25.62 -5.06
N LEU A 71 -8.00 -25.39 -4.94
CA LEU A 71 -8.54 -24.17 -4.37
C LEU A 71 -8.26 -24.13 -2.87
N THR A 72 -7.78 -23.01 -2.39
CA THR A 72 -7.58 -22.77 -0.96
C THR A 72 -8.37 -21.54 -0.56
N VAL A 73 -9.18 -21.64 0.50
CA VAL A 73 -9.82 -20.49 1.12
C VAL A 73 -9.31 -20.38 2.54
N THR A 74 -8.80 -19.19 2.84
CA THR A 74 -8.22 -18.91 4.16
C THR A 74 -8.90 -17.69 4.77
N TYR A 75 -9.17 -17.79 6.04
CA TYR A 75 -9.60 -16.67 6.86
C TYR A 75 -8.98 -16.83 8.23
N LEU A 76 -8.59 -15.73 8.83
CA LEU A 76 -7.85 -15.81 10.08
C LEU A 76 -8.73 -16.30 11.23
N GLY A 77 -8.17 -17.22 12.03
CA GLY A 77 -8.91 -17.85 13.11
C GLY A 77 -9.79 -19.02 12.64
N TYR A 78 -9.62 -19.45 11.38
CA TYR A 78 -10.36 -20.56 10.79
C TYR A 78 -9.42 -21.60 10.19
N THR A 79 -9.90 -22.83 10.15
CA THR A 79 -9.21 -23.91 9.44
C THR A 79 -9.29 -23.65 7.93
N PRO A 80 -8.17 -23.66 7.19
CA PRO A 80 -8.19 -23.45 5.75
C PRO A 80 -9.04 -24.50 5.04
N PHE A 81 -9.94 -24.04 4.15
CA PHE A 81 -10.62 -24.94 3.23
C PHE A 81 -9.69 -25.26 2.06
N GLN A 82 -9.61 -26.51 1.68
CA GLN A 82 -8.80 -26.97 0.53
C GLN A 82 -9.54 -28.07 -0.20
N LYS A 83 -9.74 -27.87 -1.53
CA LYS A 83 -10.41 -28.85 -2.40
C LYS A 83 -9.91 -28.71 -3.83
N LYS A 84 -9.83 -29.79 -4.60
CA LYS A 84 -9.50 -29.71 -6.03
C LYS A 84 -10.56 -28.91 -6.77
N ILE A 85 -10.15 -28.07 -7.69
CA ILE A 85 -11.07 -27.23 -8.48
C ILE A 85 -11.98 -28.10 -9.35
N SER A 86 -11.45 -29.17 -9.91
CA SER A 86 -12.23 -30.15 -10.67
C SER A 86 -13.36 -30.85 -9.88
N GLU A 87 -13.31 -30.81 -8.56
CA GLU A 87 -14.33 -31.39 -7.67
C GLU A 87 -15.35 -30.36 -7.17
N LEU A 88 -15.18 -29.08 -7.52
CA LEU A 88 -16.04 -27.98 -7.11
C LEU A 88 -17.06 -27.64 -8.20
N GLN A 89 -18.19 -27.07 -7.79
CA GLN A 89 -19.14 -26.47 -8.72
C GLN A 89 -18.69 -25.06 -9.09
N GLN A 90 -19.17 -24.52 -10.21
CA GLN A 90 -18.87 -23.13 -10.60
C GLN A 90 -19.43 -22.12 -9.59
N VAL A 91 -20.50 -22.46 -8.89
CA VAL A 91 -21.07 -21.69 -7.78
C VAL A 91 -20.95 -22.54 -6.52
N GLU A 92 -20.13 -22.15 -5.57
CA GLU A 92 -19.85 -22.91 -4.36
C GLU A 92 -19.86 -21.97 -3.13
N ASP A 93 -20.76 -22.23 -2.19
CA ASP A 93 -20.71 -21.56 -0.89
C ASP A 93 -19.77 -22.33 0.05
N ILE A 94 -18.80 -21.63 0.61
CA ILE A 94 -17.71 -22.22 1.39
C ILE A 94 -17.89 -21.87 2.87
N TYR A 95 -17.92 -22.92 3.69
CA TYR A 95 -18.06 -22.79 5.14
C TYR A 95 -16.72 -23.09 5.81
N LEU A 96 -16.16 -22.10 6.50
CA LEU A 96 -14.91 -22.27 7.25
C LEU A 96 -15.21 -22.60 8.72
N GLU A 97 -14.52 -23.60 9.24
CA GLU A 97 -14.60 -23.97 10.66
C GLU A 97 -13.68 -23.09 11.49
N PRO A 98 -14.19 -22.43 12.56
CA PRO A 98 -13.34 -21.70 13.49
C PRO A 98 -12.24 -22.59 14.09
N SER A 99 -11.00 -22.16 14.01
CA SER A 99 -9.85 -22.86 14.59
C SER A 99 -9.41 -22.16 15.87
N TYR A 100 -9.60 -22.83 16.99
CA TYR A 100 -9.14 -22.35 18.31
C TYR A 100 -7.72 -22.86 18.59
N THR A 101 -6.74 -22.39 17.83
CA THR A 101 -5.36 -22.62 18.24
C THR A 101 -5.05 -21.68 19.40
N LEU A 102 -4.92 -22.21 20.61
CA LEU A 102 -4.37 -21.47 21.75
C LEU A 102 -2.95 -21.06 21.37
N LEU A 103 -2.74 -19.79 21.07
CA LEU A 103 -1.40 -19.25 20.89
C LEU A 103 -0.81 -18.95 22.26
N GLU A 104 0.44 -19.37 22.47
CA GLU A 104 1.22 -19.07 23.65
C GLU A 104 1.26 -17.57 23.94
N GLU A 105 1.32 -17.24 25.22
CA GLU A 105 1.41 -15.88 25.75
C GLU A 105 2.56 -15.12 25.08
N VAL A 106 2.24 -14.04 24.38
CA VAL A 106 3.26 -13.19 23.73
C VAL A 106 3.91 -12.34 24.80
N VAL A 107 5.14 -12.64 25.15
CA VAL A 107 5.97 -11.77 25.98
C VAL A 107 6.19 -10.46 25.23
N VAL A 108 5.59 -9.38 25.71
CA VAL A 108 5.81 -8.03 25.17
C VAL A 108 7.22 -7.59 25.53
N VAL A 109 8.16 -7.69 24.59
CA VAL A 109 9.46 -7.07 24.76
C VAL A 109 9.30 -5.57 24.47
N ARG A 110 9.74 -4.76 25.42
CA ARG A 110 9.62 -3.30 25.36
C ARG A 110 10.43 -2.76 24.18
N ALA A 111 9.77 -2.34 23.12
CA ALA A 111 10.45 -1.54 22.12
C ALA A 111 10.53 -0.09 22.57
N GLU A 112 11.71 0.48 22.46
CA GLU A 112 11.94 1.88 22.77
C GLU A 112 12.02 2.71 21.48
N LEU A 113 11.54 3.96 21.57
CA LEU A 113 11.68 4.93 20.49
C LEU A 113 13.17 5.24 20.27
N SER A 114 13.69 4.89 19.11
CA SER A 114 15.06 5.23 18.72
C SER A 114 15.09 6.53 17.91
N ILE A 115 15.48 7.64 18.53
CA ILE A 115 15.65 8.93 17.85
C ILE A 115 16.62 8.82 16.68
N ARG A 116 17.70 8.04 16.84
CA ARG A 116 18.67 7.81 15.76
C ARG A 116 18.03 7.12 14.52
N LYS A 117 17.08 6.20 14.76
CA LYS A 117 16.34 5.57 13.67
C LYS A 117 15.38 6.56 13.01
N VAL A 118 14.65 7.36 13.80
CA VAL A 118 13.79 8.42 13.27
C VAL A 118 14.59 9.36 12.35
N GLU A 119 15.78 9.79 12.77
CA GLU A 119 16.64 10.67 11.96
C GLU A 119 17.14 9.99 10.68
N LYS A 120 17.39 8.68 10.73
CA LYS A 120 17.83 7.91 9.55
C LYS A 120 16.74 7.79 8.49
N ASP A 121 15.50 7.63 8.94
CA ASP A 121 14.34 7.42 8.08
C ASP A 121 13.75 8.78 7.56
N LEU A 122 14.41 9.94 7.86
CA LEU A 122 14.01 11.28 7.43
C LEU A 122 14.80 11.74 6.21
N HIS A 123 14.08 12.06 5.13
CA HIS A 123 14.64 12.60 3.90
C HIS A 123 14.36 14.11 3.77
N SER A 124 15.40 14.87 3.37
CA SER A 124 15.26 16.30 3.12
C SER A 124 14.43 16.55 1.87
N ILE A 125 13.38 17.34 1.98
CA ILE A 125 12.51 17.71 0.87
C ILE A 125 12.91 19.08 0.33
N ARG A 126 12.86 20.10 1.18
CA ARG A 126 13.23 21.48 0.80
C ARG A 126 13.49 22.33 2.06
N GLY A 127 14.60 23.07 2.07
CA GLY A 127 14.93 23.96 3.17
C GLY A 127 15.00 23.22 4.50
N ASN A 128 14.12 23.58 5.43
CA ASN A 128 14.01 22.99 6.77
C ASN A 128 12.95 21.85 6.84
N LEU A 129 12.34 21.47 5.71
CA LEU A 129 11.29 20.45 5.64
C LEU A 129 11.86 19.08 5.30
N TYR A 130 11.48 18.08 6.06
CA TYR A 130 11.82 16.67 5.90
C TYR A 130 10.55 15.83 5.88
N ALA A 131 10.59 14.67 5.24
CA ALA A 131 9.53 13.66 5.27
C ALA A 131 10.08 12.30 5.67
N MET A 132 9.27 11.48 6.33
CA MET A 132 9.62 10.09 6.60
C MET A 132 9.67 9.29 5.31
N GLU A 133 10.60 8.34 5.26
CA GLU A 133 10.86 7.45 4.14
C GLU A 133 9.60 6.69 3.68
N THR A 134 8.79 6.24 4.62
CA THR A 134 7.58 5.44 4.38
C THR A 134 6.36 6.05 5.04
N GLU A 135 5.18 5.51 4.76
CA GLU A 135 4.00 5.71 5.60
C GLU A 135 4.29 5.26 7.02
N LEU A 136 3.59 5.82 8.01
CA LEU A 136 3.75 5.40 9.39
C LEU A 136 3.28 3.95 9.57
N THR A 137 4.12 3.13 10.20
CA THR A 137 3.82 1.70 10.39
C THR A 137 2.98 1.44 11.64
N ASN A 138 2.30 0.28 11.67
CA ASN A 138 1.60 -0.20 12.87
C ASN A 138 2.55 -0.31 14.07
N ALA A 139 3.79 -0.76 13.87
CA ALA A 139 4.77 -0.82 14.96
C ALA A 139 5.03 0.54 15.58
N GLN A 140 5.21 1.57 14.77
CA GLN A 140 5.46 2.93 15.23
C GLN A 140 4.24 3.50 15.96
N TYR A 141 3.03 3.29 15.41
CA TYR A 141 1.81 3.78 16.04
C TYR A 141 1.50 3.07 17.36
N ASN A 142 1.69 1.75 17.42
CA ASN A 142 1.49 0.96 18.63
C ASN A 142 2.48 1.35 19.75
N LEU A 143 3.71 1.74 19.39
CA LEU A 143 4.67 2.27 20.36
C LEU A 143 4.16 3.57 21.02
N PHE A 144 3.57 4.47 20.23
CA PHE A 144 2.91 5.66 20.76
C PHE A 144 1.76 5.29 21.70
N LEU A 145 0.86 4.40 21.26
CA LEU A 145 -0.28 3.98 22.08
C LEU A 145 0.17 3.33 23.39
N ALA A 146 1.22 2.50 23.36
CA ALA A 146 1.80 1.92 24.57
C ALA A 146 2.39 2.97 25.51
N SER A 147 3.04 4.01 24.96
CA SER A 147 3.59 5.08 25.78
C SER A 147 2.51 5.91 26.49
N LEU A 148 1.33 6.08 25.88
CA LEU A 148 0.18 6.74 26.51
C LEU A 148 -0.38 5.91 27.66
N GLU A 149 -0.42 4.59 27.51
CA GLU A 149 -0.84 3.63 28.57
C GLU A 149 0.11 3.73 29.75
N GLU A 150 1.42 3.67 29.53
CA GLU A 150 2.45 3.80 30.57
C GLU A 150 2.37 5.12 31.32
N GLN A 151 2.03 6.20 30.63
CA GLN A 151 1.88 7.53 31.21
C GLN A 151 0.50 7.75 31.85
N ASN A 152 -0.35 6.71 31.90
CA ASN A 152 -1.73 6.78 32.39
C ASN A 152 -2.60 7.85 31.70
N GLN A 153 -2.31 8.18 30.44
CA GLN A 153 -3.05 9.15 29.63
C GLN A 153 -4.27 8.51 28.96
N LYS A 154 -5.19 7.97 29.75
CA LYS A 154 -6.31 7.15 29.29
C LYS A 154 -7.22 7.85 28.29
N ASP A 155 -7.52 9.13 28.50
CA ASP A 155 -8.41 9.88 27.61
C ASP A 155 -7.75 10.10 26.22
N LEU A 156 -6.46 10.44 26.21
CA LEU A 156 -5.71 10.61 24.98
C LEU A 156 -5.51 9.26 24.27
N ARG A 157 -5.25 8.20 25.03
CA ARG A 157 -5.15 6.83 24.52
C ARG A 157 -6.44 6.42 23.81
N LYS A 158 -7.61 6.64 24.43
CA LYS A 158 -8.91 6.35 23.86
C LYS A 158 -9.21 7.12 22.58
N LYS A 159 -8.84 8.42 22.53
CA LYS A 159 -9.01 9.26 21.33
C LYS A 159 -8.07 8.87 20.18
N SER A 160 -6.97 8.23 20.50
CA SER A 160 -5.94 7.80 19.53
C SER A 160 -6.04 6.32 19.15
N GLU A 161 -7.00 5.55 19.70
CA GLU A 161 -7.23 4.17 19.31
C GLU A 161 -7.62 4.04 17.84
N TYR A 162 -7.37 2.88 17.28
CA TYR A 162 -7.85 2.53 15.95
C TYR A 162 -9.39 2.52 15.92
N ASP A 163 -9.98 3.21 14.95
CA ASP A 163 -11.43 3.19 14.76
C ASP A 163 -11.82 1.96 13.93
N LEU A 164 -12.36 0.98 14.62
CA LEU A 164 -12.80 -0.29 14.02
C LEU A 164 -14.33 -0.37 13.90
N SER A 165 -15.05 0.73 14.11
CA SER A 165 -16.52 0.75 14.11
C SER A 165 -17.14 0.37 12.76
N GLY A 166 -16.38 0.46 11.68
CA GLY A 166 -16.81 0.05 10.34
C GLY A 166 -16.69 -1.45 10.04
N TYR A 167 -16.17 -2.24 10.98
CA TYR A 167 -15.88 -3.66 10.79
C TYR A 167 -16.82 -4.53 11.65
N ASP A 168 -17.09 -5.76 11.19
CA ASP A 168 -17.74 -6.77 11.99
C ASP A 168 -16.89 -7.20 13.21
N GLN A 169 -17.50 -7.91 14.13
CA GLN A 169 -16.83 -8.31 15.38
C GLN A 169 -15.60 -9.20 15.14
N THR A 170 -15.63 -10.02 14.10
CA THR A 170 -14.52 -10.92 13.77
C THR A 170 -13.32 -10.16 13.27
N ALA A 171 -13.55 -9.22 12.32
CA ALA A 171 -12.49 -8.34 11.82
C ALA A 171 -11.93 -7.44 12.93
N GLN A 172 -12.78 -6.93 13.83
CA GLN A 172 -12.32 -6.18 15.00
C GLN A 172 -11.44 -7.01 15.94
N ALA A 173 -11.85 -8.24 16.23
CA ALA A 173 -11.08 -9.16 17.07
C ALA A 173 -9.72 -9.51 16.43
N PHE A 174 -9.72 -9.72 15.10
CA PHE A 174 -8.51 -9.93 14.34
C PHE A 174 -7.57 -8.74 14.47
N PHE A 175 -8.06 -7.54 14.17
CA PHE A 175 -7.26 -6.33 14.22
C PHE A 175 -6.66 -6.13 15.62
N LYS A 176 -7.47 -6.27 16.66
CA LYS A 176 -7.01 -6.17 18.06
C LYS A 176 -5.93 -7.20 18.39
N LYS A 177 -6.07 -8.42 17.89
CA LYS A 177 -5.13 -9.53 18.20
C LYS A 177 -3.80 -9.39 17.46
N TYR A 178 -3.79 -8.94 16.23
CA TYR A 178 -2.61 -9.03 15.35
C TYR A 178 -2.02 -7.70 14.94
N VAL A 179 -2.82 -6.66 14.78
CA VAL A 179 -2.36 -5.34 14.31
C VAL A 179 -2.01 -4.45 15.50
N SER A 180 -2.81 -4.46 16.56
CA SER A 180 -2.59 -3.61 17.74
C SER A 180 -1.54 -4.15 18.72
N GLN A 181 -1.00 -5.34 18.48
CA GLN A 181 0.05 -5.91 19.33
C GLN A 181 1.43 -5.56 18.77
N PHE A 182 2.31 -5.14 19.67
CA PHE A 182 3.70 -4.84 19.34
C PHE A 182 4.49 -6.15 19.14
N ARG A 183 5.24 -6.27 18.03
CA ARG A 183 6.24 -7.32 17.82
C ARG A 183 7.58 -6.70 17.45
N GLU A 184 8.66 -7.21 18.06
CA GLU A 184 10.02 -6.81 17.71
C GLU A 184 10.44 -7.28 16.30
N ARG A 185 11.21 -6.44 15.59
CA ARG A 185 12.01 -6.85 14.45
C ARG A 185 13.07 -7.85 14.92
N GLY A 186 13.04 -9.08 14.42
CA GLY A 186 14.09 -10.05 14.66
C GLY A 186 13.63 -11.43 15.14
N GLN A 187 12.34 -11.64 15.35
CA GLN A 187 11.82 -12.99 15.53
C GLN A 187 12.00 -13.80 14.23
N PRO A 188 12.33 -15.11 14.32
CA PRO A 188 12.57 -15.92 13.14
C PRO A 188 11.41 -15.79 12.16
N LYS A 189 11.73 -15.53 10.91
CA LYS A 189 10.77 -15.65 9.81
C LYS A 189 10.39 -17.11 9.76
N ASP A 190 9.24 -17.45 10.33
CA ASP A 190 8.67 -18.78 10.12
C ASP A 190 8.58 -18.96 8.60
N SER A 191 9.19 -20.03 8.15
CA SER A 191 9.38 -20.38 6.75
C SER A 191 8.06 -20.84 6.11
N ILE A 192 7.05 -19.99 6.13
CA ILE A 192 5.81 -20.24 5.40
C ILE A 192 6.05 -19.74 3.97
N LYS A 193 6.44 -20.66 3.11
CA LYS A 193 6.43 -20.49 1.65
C LYS A 193 4.99 -20.45 1.18
N GLY A 194 4.37 -19.27 1.17
CA GLY A 194 3.03 -19.03 0.64
C GLY A 194 2.86 -17.53 0.39
N PRO A 195 1.83 -17.09 -0.36
CA PRO A 195 1.55 -15.68 -0.49
C PRO A 195 1.46 -15.06 0.90
N HIS A 196 2.10 -13.92 1.09
CA HIS A 196 2.45 -13.32 2.39
C HIS A 196 1.25 -12.77 3.18
N ILE A 197 0.17 -13.47 3.26
CA ILE A 197 -0.99 -13.19 4.11
C ILE A 197 -0.86 -14.01 5.39
N GLY A 198 0.19 -13.73 6.16
CA GLY A 198 0.41 -14.36 7.45
C GLY A 198 0.37 -13.36 8.60
N PRO A 199 -0.13 -13.74 9.77
CA PRO A 199 -0.32 -12.85 10.92
C PRO A 199 0.98 -12.28 11.51
N HIS A 200 2.14 -12.62 10.96
CA HIS A 200 3.42 -12.41 11.61
C HIS A 200 4.16 -11.10 11.21
N HIS A 201 3.60 -10.27 10.33
CA HIS A 201 4.32 -9.10 9.78
C HIS A 201 3.53 -7.79 9.73
N TRP A 202 2.38 -7.70 10.40
CA TRP A 202 1.57 -6.47 10.41
C TRP A 202 2.27 -5.25 11.01
N SER A 203 3.35 -5.44 11.75
CA SER A 203 4.16 -4.36 12.31
C SER A 203 4.75 -3.43 11.24
N ASP A 204 5.11 -3.97 10.08
CA ASP A 204 5.72 -3.22 8.98
C ASP A 204 4.69 -2.74 7.93
N TYR A 205 3.40 -2.96 8.18
CA TYR A 205 2.31 -2.44 7.34
C TYR A 205 1.92 -1.03 7.78
N PRO A 206 1.34 -0.21 6.89
CA PRO A 206 0.87 1.12 7.23
C PRO A 206 -0.15 1.09 8.38
N ALA A 207 -0.07 2.07 9.27
CA ALA A 207 -1.09 2.31 10.28
C ALA A 207 -2.32 2.93 9.63
N VAL A 208 -3.40 2.15 9.54
CA VAL A 208 -4.70 2.55 8.99
C VAL A 208 -5.77 2.52 10.08
N ASN A 209 -6.97 2.96 9.76
CA ASN A 209 -8.05 3.10 10.76
C ASN A 209 -7.70 4.06 11.91
N VAL A 210 -6.78 4.99 11.68
CA VAL A 210 -6.37 6.04 12.61
C VAL A 210 -7.17 7.30 12.32
N SER A 211 -7.68 7.96 13.36
CA SER A 211 -8.35 9.25 13.20
C SER A 211 -7.33 10.35 12.87
N HIS A 212 -7.77 11.40 12.19
CA HIS A 212 -6.92 12.58 11.92
C HIS A 212 -6.38 13.18 13.22
N GLU A 213 -7.19 13.20 14.26
CA GLU A 213 -6.76 13.63 15.60
C GLU A 213 -5.68 12.68 16.15
N GLY A 214 -5.89 11.36 16.05
CA GLY A 214 -4.88 10.36 16.47
C GLY A 214 -3.54 10.53 15.74
N ALA A 215 -3.56 10.80 14.45
CA ALA A 215 -2.36 11.09 13.67
C ALA A 215 -1.65 12.36 14.15
N LYS A 216 -2.38 13.43 14.46
CA LYS A 216 -1.82 14.68 15.03
C LYS A 216 -1.26 14.45 16.42
N GLN A 217 -1.90 13.66 17.26
CA GLN A 217 -1.40 13.32 18.59
C GLN A 217 -0.10 12.49 18.51
N TYR A 218 0.01 11.58 17.56
CA TYR A 218 1.28 10.91 17.29
C TYR A 218 2.39 11.91 16.94
N CYS A 219 2.13 12.85 16.06
CA CYS A 219 3.09 13.88 15.68
C CYS A 219 3.53 14.75 16.89
N ASN A 220 2.58 15.13 17.75
CA ASN A 220 2.87 15.89 18.95
C ASN A 220 3.74 15.09 19.93
N TRP A 221 3.39 13.84 20.17
CA TRP A 221 4.14 12.90 21.00
C TRP A 221 5.58 12.72 20.48
N LEU A 222 5.77 12.51 19.18
CA LEU A 222 7.10 12.35 18.60
C LEU A 222 7.91 13.64 18.68
N THR A 223 7.27 14.80 18.53
CA THR A 223 7.88 16.13 18.71
C THR A 223 8.41 16.29 20.13
N GLU A 224 7.60 15.96 21.13
CA GLU A 224 8.00 16.02 22.53
C GLU A 224 9.18 15.08 22.80
N LYS A 225 9.05 13.80 22.41
CA LYS A 225 10.10 12.80 22.60
C LYS A 225 11.42 13.20 21.95
N TYR A 226 11.39 13.72 20.72
CA TYR A 226 12.58 14.20 20.04
C TYR A 226 13.21 15.38 20.74
N ASN A 227 12.42 16.41 21.08
CA ASN A 227 12.93 17.65 21.67
C ASN A 227 13.46 17.46 23.09
N THR A 228 12.87 16.57 23.88
CA THR A 228 13.30 16.24 25.25
C THR A 228 14.45 15.22 25.30
N TYR A 229 14.77 14.56 24.19
CA TYR A 229 15.88 13.61 24.14
C TYR A 229 17.23 14.29 24.40
N THR A 230 17.95 13.80 25.40
CA THR A 230 19.24 14.36 25.86
C THR A 230 20.46 13.75 25.17
N GLY A 231 20.28 12.65 24.43
CA GLY A 231 21.36 12.02 23.69
C GLY A 231 21.75 12.78 22.41
N LYS A 232 22.70 12.25 21.67
CA LYS A 232 23.16 12.86 20.40
C LYS A 232 22.06 12.82 19.37
N LYS A 233 21.68 13.98 18.83
CA LYS A 233 20.69 14.17 17.76
C LYS A 233 21.16 15.21 16.74
N LYS A 234 20.61 15.13 15.53
CA LYS A 234 21.01 15.97 14.39
C LYS A 234 20.54 17.42 14.53
N PHE A 235 19.32 17.63 15.05
CA PHE A 235 18.69 18.94 15.17
C PHE A 235 18.41 19.27 16.63
N LYS A 236 18.51 20.54 17.00
CA LYS A 236 18.24 20.98 18.37
C LYS A 236 16.76 20.94 18.67
N LYS A 237 15.94 21.50 17.77
CA LYS A 237 14.51 21.63 17.94
C LYS A 237 13.78 21.37 16.62
N VAL A 238 12.78 20.54 16.67
CA VAL A 238 11.97 20.16 15.51
C VAL A 238 10.48 20.17 15.84
N LYS A 239 9.65 20.14 14.79
CA LYS A 239 8.21 19.90 14.89
C LYS A 239 7.82 18.83 13.89
N PHE A 240 7.31 17.70 14.37
CA PHE A 240 6.65 16.71 13.54
C PHE A 240 5.18 17.06 13.35
N ARG A 241 4.67 16.88 12.14
CA ARG A 241 3.28 17.21 11.78
C ARG A 241 2.85 16.48 10.53
N LEU A 242 1.55 16.50 10.25
CA LEU A 242 1.05 16.17 8.92
C LEU A 242 1.45 17.27 7.93
N PRO A 243 1.67 16.91 6.64
CA PRO A 243 2.00 17.88 5.61
C PRO A 243 0.77 18.70 5.20
N THR A 244 0.98 19.91 4.73
CA THR A 244 -0.01 20.60 3.91
C THR A 244 -0.10 19.96 2.53
N LEU A 245 -1.19 20.18 1.78
CA LEU A 245 -1.33 19.65 0.42
C LEU A 245 -0.16 20.03 -0.50
N PRO A 246 0.29 21.32 -0.57
CA PRO A 246 1.45 21.66 -1.39
C PRO A 246 2.75 20.97 -0.96
N GLU A 247 3.00 20.83 0.34
CA GLU A 247 4.19 20.14 0.85
C GLU A 247 4.18 18.67 0.48
N TRP A 248 3.03 18.01 0.63
CA TRP A 248 2.86 16.61 0.23
C TRP A 248 3.10 16.44 -1.28
N GLN A 249 2.52 17.32 -2.10
CA GLN A 249 2.70 17.27 -3.55
C GLN A 249 4.15 17.50 -3.98
N ILE A 250 4.86 18.44 -3.33
CA ILE A 250 6.30 18.65 -3.57
C ILE A 250 7.09 17.39 -3.22
N ALA A 251 6.82 16.79 -2.08
CA ALA A 251 7.48 15.57 -1.65
C ALA A 251 7.17 14.39 -2.60
N ALA A 252 5.93 14.27 -3.03
CA ALA A 252 5.49 13.24 -3.98
C ALA A 252 6.13 13.39 -5.35
N LEU A 253 6.26 14.61 -5.83
CA LEU A 253 6.83 14.92 -7.14
C LEU A 253 8.30 14.50 -7.26
N GLY A 254 9.04 14.45 -6.15
CA GLY A 254 10.46 14.12 -6.12
C GLY A 254 11.37 15.29 -6.53
N ASN A 255 12.69 15.02 -6.56
CA ASN A 255 13.69 16.04 -6.88
C ASN A 255 13.81 16.25 -8.41
N LEU A 256 12.74 16.71 -9.04
CA LEU A 256 12.94 17.35 -10.33
C LEU A 256 13.83 18.57 -10.09
N LYS A 257 14.90 18.75 -10.84
CA LYS A 257 15.78 19.93 -10.75
C LYS A 257 14.99 21.18 -11.14
N PHE A 258 14.24 21.72 -10.15
CA PHE A 258 13.51 22.96 -10.31
C PHE A 258 14.46 24.13 -10.11
N GLN A 259 14.52 25.05 -11.04
CA GLN A 259 15.22 26.30 -10.80
C GLN A 259 14.37 27.34 -10.10
N THR A 260 13.05 27.32 -10.28
CA THR A 260 12.13 28.19 -9.52
C THR A 260 10.76 27.55 -9.39
N TRP A 261 10.22 27.60 -8.18
CA TRP A 261 8.83 27.25 -7.88
C TRP A 261 8.10 28.53 -7.47
N ASN A 262 7.05 28.88 -8.17
CA ASN A 262 6.18 29.95 -7.76
C ASN A 262 4.89 29.35 -7.16
N LEU A 263 4.75 29.43 -5.84
CA LEU A 263 3.63 28.86 -5.08
C LEU A 263 2.29 29.54 -5.42
N GLU A 264 2.33 30.78 -5.93
CA GLU A 264 1.13 31.56 -6.20
C GLU A 264 0.47 31.18 -7.53
N ASP A 265 1.25 30.69 -8.50
CA ASP A 265 0.75 30.44 -9.86
C ASP A 265 0.61 28.96 -10.23
N ASN A 266 0.95 28.03 -9.36
CA ASN A 266 1.05 26.58 -9.68
C ASN A 266 1.89 26.28 -10.93
N MET A 267 2.91 27.09 -11.20
CA MET A 267 3.81 26.98 -12.34
C MET A 267 5.19 26.58 -11.90
N VAL A 268 5.83 25.69 -12.64
CA VAL A 268 7.23 25.27 -12.43
C VAL A 268 8.01 25.52 -13.69
N ASP A 269 9.10 26.27 -13.59
CA ASP A 269 10.09 26.35 -14.63
C ASP A 269 10.99 25.11 -14.57
N ILE A 270 10.80 24.20 -15.51
CA ILE A 270 11.64 23.01 -15.63
C ILE A 270 12.83 23.35 -16.54
N ILE A 271 14.02 23.34 -15.96
CA ILE A 271 15.24 23.29 -16.75
C ILE A 271 15.64 21.83 -16.88
N ILE A 272 15.37 21.28 -18.04
CA ILE A 272 15.82 19.93 -18.40
C ILE A 272 17.31 20.05 -18.77
N SER A 273 18.19 19.65 -17.86
CA SER A 273 19.62 19.56 -18.07
C SER A 273 20.09 18.11 -18.05
N ASP A 274 19.48 17.25 -18.86
CA ASP A 274 19.93 15.86 -18.95
C ASP A 274 20.15 15.45 -20.40
N ASP A 275 21.37 15.00 -20.70
CA ASP A 275 21.80 14.51 -22.01
C ASP A 275 21.09 13.22 -22.45
N SER A 276 20.27 12.61 -21.58
CA SER A 276 19.52 11.38 -21.88
C SER A 276 18.25 11.58 -22.71
N LEU A 277 17.84 12.85 -22.95
CA LEU A 277 16.70 13.21 -23.80
C LEU A 277 17.15 13.61 -25.20
N SER A 278 17.76 12.68 -25.94
CA SER A 278 18.27 12.89 -27.30
C SER A 278 17.23 13.22 -28.38
N MET A 279 15.97 13.46 -28.01
CA MET A 279 14.88 13.85 -28.92
C MET A 279 14.37 15.28 -28.73
N LEU A 280 15.00 16.10 -27.89
CA LEU A 280 14.62 17.52 -27.75
C LEU A 280 15.70 18.42 -28.36
N PRO A 281 15.31 19.60 -28.95
CA PRO A 281 16.25 20.45 -29.63
C PRO A 281 17.30 21.03 -28.68
N LYS A 282 18.56 20.99 -29.11
CA LYS A 282 19.81 21.33 -28.38
C LYS A 282 19.97 22.79 -27.93
N LYS A 283 18.95 23.58 -27.86
CA LYS A 283 18.99 24.95 -27.29
C LYS A 283 17.97 25.03 -26.16
N GLY A 284 18.45 25.35 -24.96
CA GLY A 284 17.63 25.48 -23.76
C GLY A 284 16.41 26.36 -23.98
N ILE A 285 15.31 25.76 -24.28
CA ILE A 285 14.00 26.41 -24.31
C ILE A 285 13.51 26.38 -22.89
N ARG A 286 13.45 27.54 -22.23
CA ARG A 286 12.64 27.68 -21.02
C ARG A 286 11.18 27.44 -21.43
N LYS A 287 10.65 26.31 -21.11
CA LYS A 287 9.22 26.07 -21.14
C LYS A 287 8.74 26.08 -19.71
N SER A 288 7.98 27.09 -19.34
CA SER A 288 7.11 27.04 -18.18
C SER A 288 6.07 25.95 -18.46
N ILE A 289 6.25 24.80 -17.86
CA ILE A 289 5.23 23.74 -17.94
C ILE A 289 4.38 23.88 -16.68
N PRO A 290 3.04 24.02 -16.82
CA PRO A 290 2.19 23.92 -15.64
C PRO A 290 2.53 22.63 -14.91
N VAL A 291 2.92 22.72 -13.65
CA VAL A 291 3.10 21.53 -12.81
C VAL A 291 1.73 20.98 -12.58
N GLY A 292 1.31 20.25 -13.33
CA GLY A 292 0.05 19.94 -12.94
C GLY A 292 -0.57 18.78 -13.75
N LYS A 293 -0.64 18.84 -14.98
CA LYS A 293 -1.49 17.90 -15.71
C LYS A 293 -0.74 16.72 -16.32
N ASP A 294 0.56 16.81 -16.48
CA ASP A 294 1.33 15.82 -17.25
C ASP A 294 2.21 14.88 -16.43
N VAL A 295 2.58 15.22 -15.21
CA VAL A 295 3.28 14.32 -14.28
C VAL A 295 2.27 13.77 -13.31
N LEU A 296 1.97 12.49 -13.43
CA LEU A 296 0.93 11.82 -12.64
C LEU A 296 1.52 10.98 -11.49
N TYR A 297 2.74 10.47 -11.68
CA TYR A 297 3.35 9.50 -10.75
C TYR A 297 4.74 9.93 -10.30
N PRO A 298 5.17 9.48 -9.10
CA PRO A 298 6.42 9.91 -8.46
C PRO A 298 7.66 9.17 -8.97
N TRP A 299 7.52 8.24 -9.90
CA TRP A 299 8.58 7.30 -10.27
C TRP A 299 9.87 7.96 -10.72
N TYR A 300 11.00 7.42 -10.27
CA TYR A 300 12.33 7.77 -10.74
C TYR A 300 12.48 7.48 -12.24
N GLY A 301 13.22 8.30 -12.96
CA GLY A 301 13.61 8.06 -14.35
C GLY A 301 12.92 8.96 -15.38
N SER A 302 12.69 8.43 -16.59
CA SER A 302 12.23 9.23 -17.71
C SER A 302 10.80 9.77 -17.52
N TYR A 303 10.49 10.85 -18.23
CA TYR A 303 9.16 11.45 -18.28
C TYR A 303 8.05 10.44 -18.62
N TYR A 304 8.38 9.39 -19.38
CA TYR A 304 7.44 8.29 -19.68
C TYR A 304 6.90 7.62 -18.42
N TYR A 305 7.75 7.25 -17.47
CA TYR A 305 7.33 6.59 -16.23
C TYR A 305 6.49 7.50 -15.35
N ARG A 306 6.73 8.80 -15.40
CA ARG A 306 5.94 9.77 -14.62
C ARG A 306 4.50 9.97 -15.12
N ARG A 307 4.15 9.38 -16.27
CA ARG A 307 2.80 9.40 -16.86
C ARG A 307 2.13 8.04 -16.84
N ASN A 308 2.84 6.99 -16.53
CA ASN A 308 2.33 5.62 -16.59
C ASN A 308 2.43 4.93 -15.22
N PRO A 309 1.38 4.21 -14.80
CA PRO A 309 1.41 3.43 -13.56
C PRO A 309 2.24 2.17 -13.68
N ARG A 310 2.71 1.84 -14.90
CA ARG A 310 3.41 0.58 -15.22
C ARG A 310 4.77 0.85 -15.83
N ASN A 311 5.70 -0.09 -15.60
CA ASN A 311 6.99 -0.11 -16.29
C ASN A 311 6.86 -0.65 -17.72
N HIS A 312 7.97 -0.68 -18.47
CA HIS A 312 8.03 -1.17 -19.85
C HIS A 312 7.71 -2.68 -19.98
N MET A 313 7.73 -3.44 -18.89
CA MET A 313 7.34 -4.85 -18.84
C MET A 313 5.86 -5.04 -18.49
N GLY A 314 5.11 -3.97 -18.30
CA GLY A 314 3.68 -4.00 -17.94
C GLY A 314 3.41 -4.15 -16.44
N CYS A 315 4.43 -4.24 -15.58
CA CYS A 315 4.26 -4.36 -14.14
C CYS A 315 3.90 -3.02 -13.50
N PHE A 316 2.96 -3.01 -12.57
CA PHE A 316 2.63 -1.83 -11.78
C PHE A 316 3.81 -1.39 -10.91
N LEU A 317 3.95 -0.09 -10.76
CA LEU A 317 4.99 0.55 -9.95
C LEU A 317 4.49 1.02 -8.58
N GLY A 318 3.25 0.73 -8.26
CA GLY A 318 2.60 1.01 -6.98
C GLY A 318 1.46 0.02 -6.73
N ASN A 319 0.98 -0.05 -5.50
CA ASN A 319 -0.12 -0.91 -5.11
C ASN A 319 -1.46 -0.23 -5.38
N PHE A 320 -2.20 -0.72 -6.38
CA PHE A 320 -3.46 -0.18 -6.86
C PHE A 320 -4.52 -1.28 -6.97
N LYS A 321 -5.78 -0.88 -7.00
CA LYS A 321 -6.85 -1.77 -7.43
C LYS A 321 -6.67 -2.14 -8.89
N VAL A 322 -6.47 -3.43 -9.13
CA VAL A 322 -6.35 -3.99 -10.47
C VAL A 322 -7.63 -4.73 -10.79
N GLU A 323 -8.37 -4.27 -11.80
CA GLU A 323 -9.35 -5.14 -12.45
C GLU A 323 -8.57 -6.25 -13.15
N PHE A 324 -8.92 -7.50 -12.88
CA PHE A 324 -8.21 -8.68 -13.38
C PHE A 324 -8.14 -8.69 -14.90
N VAL A 325 -7.13 -8.04 -15.45
CA VAL A 325 -6.70 -8.17 -16.82
C VAL A 325 -5.38 -8.94 -16.76
N GLU A 326 -5.19 -9.95 -17.60
CA GLU A 326 -3.89 -10.59 -17.74
C GLU A 326 -2.83 -9.53 -18.02
N VAL A 327 -2.08 -9.23 -16.99
CA VAL A 327 -0.94 -8.34 -17.14
C VAL A 327 0.23 -9.23 -17.49
N PRO A 328 0.89 -9.03 -18.63
CA PRO A 328 2.09 -9.77 -18.99
C PRO A 328 3.28 -9.26 -18.16
N CYS A 329 3.18 -9.29 -16.83
CA CYS A 329 4.30 -8.99 -15.97
C CYS A 329 5.10 -10.28 -15.75
N PRO A 330 6.31 -10.41 -16.31
CA PRO A 330 7.11 -11.63 -16.19
C PRO A 330 7.75 -11.80 -14.81
N ALA A 331 7.62 -10.83 -13.94
CA ALA A 331 8.20 -10.88 -12.62
C ALA A 331 7.46 -11.91 -11.75
N LYS A 332 8.19 -12.92 -11.29
CA LYS A 332 7.71 -13.94 -10.34
C LYS A 332 7.47 -13.38 -8.94
N ASN A 333 7.60 -12.08 -8.74
CA ASN A 333 7.44 -11.43 -7.45
C ASN A 333 6.02 -10.85 -7.35
N PRO A 334 5.18 -11.34 -6.45
CA PRO A 334 3.82 -10.81 -6.26
C PRO A 334 3.78 -9.30 -5.97
N ALA A 335 4.86 -8.72 -5.42
CA ALA A 335 4.97 -7.28 -5.21
C ALA A 335 4.89 -6.43 -6.49
N TYR A 336 5.07 -7.01 -7.67
CA TYR A 336 4.98 -6.29 -8.94
C TYR A 336 3.57 -6.24 -9.54
N ASP A 337 2.66 -7.09 -9.05
CA ASP A 337 1.31 -7.22 -9.59
C ASP A 337 0.24 -6.59 -8.69
N GLY A 338 0.67 -5.91 -7.64
CA GLY A 338 -0.19 -5.34 -6.62
C GLY A 338 -0.56 -6.36 -5.55
N TRP A 339 -0.71 -5.87 -4.36
CA TRP A 339 -1.30 -6.62 -3.26
C TRP A 339 -2.82 -6.60 -3.42
N ILE A 340 -3.51 -7.66 -3.05
CA ILE A 340 -4.99 -7.68 -3.01
C ILE A 340 -5.53 -6.64 -2.02
N MET A 341 -4.70 -6.29 -1.03
CA MET A 341 -4.94 -5.26 -0.01
C MET A 341 -3.69 -4.38 0.11
N MET A 342 -3.58 -3.58 1.18
CA MET A 342 -2.36 -2.83 1.47
C MET A 342 -1.17 -3.78 1.61
N GLY A 343 -0.03 -3.36 1.05
CA GLY A 343 1.26 -4.03 1.18
C GLY A 343 2.05 -3.52 2.38
N GLN A 344 3.18 -4.18 2.67
CA GLN A 344 4.17 -3.65 3.62
C GLN A 344 4.71 -2.31 3.10
N THR A 345 5.08 -1.42 4.02
CA THR A 345 5.79 -0.19 3.64
C THR A 345 7.11 -0.50 2.94
N ALA A 346 7.52 0.35 2.02
CA ALA A 346 8.71 0.16 1.17
C ALA A 346 8.64 -1.06 0.25
N SER A 347 7.43 -1.43 -0.22
CA SER A 347 7.24 -2.56 -1.15
C SER A 347 7.56 -2.21 -2.59
N TYR A 348 7.53 -0.93 -2.96
CA TYR A 348 7.81 -0.43 -4.31
C TYR A 348 9.03 0.47 -4.33
N PHE A 349 9.39 0.99 -5.51
CA PHE A 349 10.58 1.83 -5.65
C PHE A 349 10.34 3.24 -5.09
N PRO A 350 11.34 3.83 -4.42
CA PRO A 350 11.23 5.18 -3.91
C PRO A 350 11.27 6.21 -5.05
N ASN A 351 10.75 7.40 -4.77
CA ASN A 351 10.96 8.55 -5.64
C ASN A 351 12.37 9.16 -5.47
N ASP A 352 12.66 10.25 -6.20
CA ASP A 352 13.98 10.92 -6.18
C ASP A 352 14.38 11.48 -4.79
N PHE A 353 13.44 11.66 -3.88
CA PHE A 353 13.73 12.02 -2.48
C PHE A 353 13.96 10.81 -1.58
N GLY A 354 13.80 9.59 -2.07
CA GLY A 354 13.90 8.37 -1.27
C GLY A 354 12.61 8.02 -0.54
N LEU A 355 11.46 8.57 -0.95
CA LEU A 355 10.16 8.28 -0.35
C LEU A 355 9.50 7.12 -1.07
N TYR A 356 9.14 6.08 -0.33
CA TYR A 356 8.46 4.89 -0.83
C TYR A 356 6.94 5.04 -0.79
N ASP A 357 6.25 4.32 -1.66
CA ASP A 357 4.80 4.11 -1.66
C ASP A 357 3.97 5.42 -1.61
N VAL A 358 4.49 6.49 -2.22
CA VAL A 358 3.86 7.83 -2.17
C VAL A 358 2.51 7.85 -2.89
N VAL A 359 2.30 6.96 -3.87
CA VAL A 359 1.01 6.79 -4.54
C VAL A 359 0.61 5.32 -4.50
N GLY A 360 -0.67 5.05 -4.32
CA GLY A 360 -1.17 3.71 -4.05
C GLY A 360 -0.91 3.31 -2.59
N ASN A 361 -0.97 2.05 -2.29
CA ASN A 361 -0.88 1.44 -0.97
C ASN A 361 -1.90 2.03 0.02
N VAL A 362 -1.62 3.11 0.72
CA VAL A 362 -2.64 3.83 1.50
C VAL A 362 -2.64 5.33 1.18
N ALA A 363 -3.82 5.93 1.11
CA ALA A 363 -3.93 7.37 0.93
C ALA A 363 -3.44 8.09 2.19
N GLU A 364 -2.56 9.08 2.02
CA GLU A 364 -1.86 9.74 3.12
C GLU A 364 -2.59 11.00 3.58
N MET A 365 -2.95 11.06 4.87
CA MET A 365 -3.58 12.22 5.50
C MET A 365 -2.71 13.46 5.36
N ILE A 366 -3.35 14.59 5.10
CA ILE A 366 -2.75 15.93 5.15
C ILE A 366 -3.26 16.71 6.37
N ASP A 367 -2.71 17.88 6.66
CA ASP A 367 -3.10 18.70 7.82
C ASP A 367 -4.59 19.12 7.78
N GLU A 368 -5.17 19.26 6.60
CA GLU A 368 -6.61 19.50 6.42
C GLU A 368 -7.41 18.23 6.69
N ASN A 369 -8.20 18.24 7.76
CA ASN A 369 -9.00 17.10 8.19
C ASN A 369 -9.99 16.65 7.09
N GLY A 370 -10.16 15.34 6.94
CA GLY A 370 -11.05 14.74 5.96
C GLY A 370 -10.49 14.70 4.54
N LYS A 371 -9.18 14.95 4.37
CA LYS A 371 -8.49 14.81 3.09
C LYS A 371 -7.24 13.95 3.21
N ALA A 372 -7.02 13.11 2.19
CA ALA A 372 -5.83 12.29 2.02
C ALA A 372 -5.39 12.29 0.56
N CYS A 373 -4.10 12.10 0.30
CA CYS A 373 -3.48 12.19 -1.01
C CYS A 373 -2.92 10.85 -1.49
N GLY A 374 -2.64 10.72 -2.80
CA GLY A 374 -1.90 9.60 -3.37
C GLY A 374 -2.75 8.40 -3.80
N GLY A 375 -4.02 8.29 -3.33
CA GLY A 375 -4.85 7.11 -3.55
C GLY A 375 -4.36 5.90 -2.76
N SER A 376 -5.00 4.76 -2.95
CA SER A 376 -4.78 3.57 -2.13
C SER A 376 -4.83 2.28 -2.93
N TRP A 377 -4.60 1.15 -2.28
CA TRP A 377 -4.74 -0.20 -2.83
C TRP A 377 -6.15 -0.51 -3.39
N ASP A 378 -7.19 0.18 -2.91
CA ASP A 378 -8.58 0.03 -3.41
C ASP A 378 -8.97 1.08 -4.46
N ASP A 379 -8.04 1.95 -4.85
CA ASP A 379 -8.24 2.95 -5.90
C ASP A 379 -7.53 2.51 -7.19
N VAL A 380 -8.18 2.71 -8.35
CA VAL A 380 -7.54 2.47 -9.66
C VAL A 380 -6.39 3.46 -9.90
N PRO A 381 -5.40 3.13 -10.76
CA PRO A 381 -4.23 3.96 -10.98
C PRO A 381 -4.55 5.44 -11.29
N ASP A 382 -5.56 5.70 -12.14
CA ASP A 382 -5.95 7.06 -12.52
C ASP A 382 -6.51 7.90 -11.34
N LYS A 383 -6.88 7.23 -10.24
CA LYS A 383 -7.31 7.87 -8.98
C LYS A 383 -6.20 7.90 -7.93
N SER A 384 -5.04 7.32 -8.25
CA SER A 384 -3.89 7.19 -7.36
C SER A 384 -2.68 7.92 -7.94
N THR A 385 -2.78 9.24 -8.08
CA THR A 385 -1.75 10.11 -8.65
C THR A 385 -1.25 11.11 -7.63
N ILE A 386 -0.15 11.80 -7.93
CA ILE A 386 0.37 12.90 -7.09
C ILE A 386 -0.62 14.08 -6.97
N HIS A 387 -1.66 14.11 -7.79
CA HIS A 387 -2.72 15.14 -7.77
C HIS A 387 -4.01 14.65 -7.12
N SER A 388 -4.10 13.35 -6.85
CA SER A 388 -5.31 12.75 -6.29
C SER A 388 -5.49 13.18 -4.84
N VAL A 389 -6.69 13.72 -4.54
CA VAL A 389 -7.12 14.07 -3.19
C VAL A 389 -8.41 13.32 -2.91
N LYS A 390 -8.35 12.38 -1.99
CA LYS A 390 -9.48 11.60 -1.49
C LYS A 390 -10.12 12.32 -0.31
N LYS A 391 -11.45 12.49 -0.34
CA LYS A 391 -12.21 12.97 0.81
C LYS A 391 -12.70 11.78 1.63
N TYR A 392 -12.62 11.89 2.94
CA TYR A 392 -13.11 10.86 3.85
C TYR A 392 -13.79 11.50 5.07
N SER A 393 -14.75 10.82 5.64
CA SER A 393 -15.50 11.28 6.82
C SER A 393 -15.19 10.48 8.09
N ARG A 394 -14.58 9.32 7.93
CA ARG A 394 -14.14 8.43 9.01
C ARG A 394 -12.85 7.71 8.61
N PRO A 395 -12.08 7.23 9.59
CA PRO A 395 -10.95 6.34 9.32
C PRO A 395 -11.39 5.05 8.61
N ASP A 396 -10.57 4.52 7.73
CA ASP A 396 -10.77 3.21 7.11
C ASP A 396 -9.44 2.55 6.69
N ALA A 397 -9.51 1.33 6.14
CA ALA A 397 -8.34 0.53 5.76
C ALA A 397 -7.56 1.08 4.55
N THR A 398 -8.06 2.10 3.88
CA THR A 398 -7.42 2.72 2.72
C THR A 398 -6.70 4.02 3.06
N ILE A 399 -6.77 4.45 4.34
CA ILE A 399 -6.25 5.75 4.77
C ILE A 399 -5.25 5.56 5.90
N GLY A 400 -4.01 5.94 5.63
CA GLY A 400 -2.90 6.03 6.56
C GLY A 400 -2.33 7.44 6.60
N PHE A 401 -1.06 7.58 7.00
CA PHE A 401 -0.38 8.87 7.00
C PHE A 401 1.13 8.74 6.99
N ARG A 402 1.78 9.76 6.44
CA ARG A 402 3.22 9.98 6.50
C ARG A 402 3.49 11.22 7.30
N ILE A 403 4.47 11.20 8.18
CA ILE A 403 4.84 12.38 8.95
C ILE A 403 5.93 13.19 8.27
N PHE A 404 5.78 14.49 8.40
CA PHE A 404 6.78 15.48 8.00
C PHE A 404 7.40 16.10 9.24
N MET A 405 8.63 16.57 9.09
CA MET A 405 9.36 17.23 10.14
C MET A 405 9.84 18.59 9.66
N GLU A 406 9.60 19.59 10.45
CA GLU A 406 10.12 20.93 10.27
C GLU A 406 11.24 21.20 11.29
N VAL A 407 12.41 21.57 10.80
CA VAL A 407 13.53 21.99 11.66
C VAL A 407 13.32 23.43 12.11
N LEU A 408 13.31 23.66 13.42
CA LEU A 408 13.11 24.96 14.02
C LEU A 408 14.43 25.59 14.48
N GLU A 409 15.41 24.75 14.92
CA GLU A 409 16.76 25.13 15.31
C GLU A 409 17.78 24.02 15.02
#